data_e09f98f86e23ca244c2fa3c774467b60
#
_entry.id   e09f98f86e23ca244c2fa3c774467b60
#
_cell.length_a   1.000
_cell.length_b   1.000
_cell.length_c   1.000
_cell.angle_alpha   90.00
_cell.angle_beta   90.00
_cell.angle_gamma   90.00
#
_symmetry.space_group_name_H-M   'P 1'
#
loop_
_entity.id
_entity.type
_entity.pdbx_description
1 polymer ?
#
loop_
_entity_poly.entity_id
_entity_poly.type
_entity_poly.pdbx_seq_one_letter_code
_entity_poly.pdbx_strand_id
1 'polypeptide(L)'
;FDGVADMLNGLREAGLQLAVATGKSRKGLDRVLAQTQSQTLFVTTRAASETKSKPHPLMLEEILTETGVSAERAIMVGDTSYDLEMARNIAMPRIGVSYGVHTAETLRQYQPLAIADDVPSLQQHLLQYVDLKQVI
;
A
#
# COMPACT_ATOMS: atom_id res chain seq x y z
N PHE A 1 11.66 0.59 -8.23
CA PHE A 1 11.31 -0.09 -9.48
C PHE A 1 10.88 0.93 -10.52
N ASP A 2 11.17 0.62 -11.79
CA ASP A 2 10.86 1.51 -12.91
C ASP A 2 9.35 1.76 -13.03
N GLY A 3 8.97 3.01 -13.25
CA GLY A 3 7.59 3.40 -13.44
C GLY A 3 6.80 3.65 -12.16
N VAL A 4 7.36 3.42 -10.98
CA VAL A 4 6.65 3.62 -9.72
C VAL A 4 6.27 5.09 -9.51
N ALA A 5 7.20 6.02 -9.75
CA ALA A 5 6.92 7.44 -9.58
C ALA A 5 5.78 7.90 -10.47
N ASP A 6 5.79 7.49 -11.73
CA ASP A 6 4.72 7.84 -12.70
C ASP A 6 3.39 7.24 -12.27
N MET A 7 3.39 5.98 -11.81
CA MET A 7 2.19 5.33 -11.30
C MET A 7 1.61 6.09 -10.11
N LEU A 8 2.44 6.45 -9.13
CA LEU A 8 1.99 7.17 -7.93
C LEU A 8 1.39 8.53 -8.29
N ASN A 9 2.04 9.27 -9.19
CA ASN A 9 1.49 10.55 -9.66
C ASN A 9 0.14 10.36 -10.37
N GLY A 10 0.01 9.34 -11.20
CA GLY A 10 -1.24 9.03 -11.89
C GLY A 10 -2.38 8.69 -10.93
N LEU A 11 -2.07 7.94 -9.87
CA LEU A 11 -3.07 7.61 -8.84
C LEU A 11 -3.54 8.86 -8.08
N ARG A 12 -2.62 9.76 -7.75
CA ARG A 12 -2.98 11.03 -7.11
C ARG A 12 -3.87 11.88 -8.02
N GLU A 13 -3.54 11.97 -9.30
CA GLU A 13 -4.35 12.70 -10.27
C GLU A 13 -5.74 12.11 -10.42
N ALA A 14 -5.87 10.80 -10.22
CA ALA A 14 -7.16 10.12 -10.20
C ALA A 14 -7.97 10.35 -8.92
N GLY A 15 -7.43 11.12 -7.96
CA GLY A 15 -8.11 11.46 -6.73
C GLY A 15 -7.84 10.54 -5.55
N LEU A 16 -6.89 9.63 -5.66
CA LEU A 16 -6.55 8.73 -4.55
C LEU A 16 -5.59 9.39 -3.56
N GLN A 17 -5.81 9.12 -2.29
CA GLN A 17 -4.86 9.46 -1.24
C GLN A 17 -3.84 8.34 -1.13
N LEU A 18 -2.55 8.70 -1.07
CA LEU A 18 -1.46 7.73 -0.95
C LEU A 18 -0.86 7.81 0.45
N ALA A 19 -0.54 6.66 1.02
CA ALA A 19 0.08 6.55 2.34
C ALA A 19 1.14 5.45 2.32
N VAL A 20 2.09 5.53 3.26
CA VAL A 20 3.13 4.50 3.43
C VAL A 20 2.98 3.85 4.80
N ALA A 21 3.01 2.51 4.82
CA ALA A 21 3.13 1.72 6.03
C ALA A 21 4.34 0.80 5.87
N THR A 22 5.39 1.02 6.63
CA THR A 22 6.67 0.33 6.42
C THR A 22 7.24 -0.29 7.69
N GLY A 23 7.96 -1.40 7.52
CA GLY A 23 8.76 -2.01 8.59
C GLY A 23 10.05 -1.25 8.91
N LYS A 24 10.41 -0.25 8.09
CA LYS A 24 11.59 0.59 8.35
C LYS A 24 11.38 1.49 9.55
N SER A 25 12.49 1.99 10.12
CA SER A 25 12.42 3.04 11.13
C SER A 25 12.01 4.37 10.48
N ARG A 26 11.54 5.32 11.31
CA ARG A 26 11.23 6.66 10.81
C ARG A 26 12.43 7.28 10.10
N LYS A 27 13.62 7.12 10.64
CA LYS A 27 14.84 7.65 10.05
C LYS A 27 15.14 7.01 8.68
N GLY A 28 14.95 5.69 8.58
CA GLY A 28 15.14 4.97 7.31
C GLY A 28 14.11 5.38 6.26
N LEU A 29 12.85 5.54 6.65
CA LEU A 29 11.80 5.98 5.74
C LEU A 29 12.07 7.41 5.25
N ASP A 30 12.37 8.34 6.13
CA ASP A 30 12.62 9.72 5.76
C ASP A 30 13.79 9.84 4.79
N ARG A 31 14.82 9.01 4.96
CA ARG A 31 15.95 8.95 4.04
C ARG A 31 15.53 8.51 2.64
N VAL A 32 14.71 7.46 2.53
CA VAL A 32 14.23 6.97 1.24
C VAL A 32 13.33 8.01 0.56
N LEU A 33 12.42 8.63 1.31
CA LEU A 33 11.55 9.67 0.76
C LEU A 33 12.35 10.86 0.24
N ALA A 34 13.39 11.27 0.97
CA ALA A 34 14.26 12.36 0.54
C ALA A 34 15.05 12.01 -0.71
N GLN A 35 15.61 10.79 -0.77
CA GLN A 35 16.39 10.34 -1.92
C GLN A 35 15.55 10.22 -3.19
N THR A 36 14.30 9.82 -3.06
CA THR A 36 13.38 9.67 -4.19
C THR A 36 12.55 10.91 -4.45
N GLN A 37 12.68 11.94 -3.63
CA GLN A 37 11.91 13.19 -3.73
C GLN A 37 10.40 12.95 -3.73
N SER A 38 9.95 12.01 -2.90
CA SER A 38 8.56 11.54 -2.89
C SER A 38 7.78 11.97 -1.65
N GLN A 39 8.34 12.82 -0.76
CA GLN A 39 7.67 13.21 0.49
C GLN A 39 6.28 13.80 0.26
N THR A 40 6.11 14.58 -0.81
CA THR A 40 4.86 15.27 -1.09
C THR A 40 3.78 14.39 -1.71
N LEU A 41 4.13 13.17 -2.12
CA LEU A 41 3.19 12.24 -2.72
C LEU A 41 2.24 11.62 -1.69
N PHE A 42 2.68 11.52 -0.44
CA PHE A 42 1.96 10.79 0.60
C PHE A 42 1.30 11.73 1.60
N VAL A 43 0.02 11.51 1.87
CA VAL A 43 -0.74 12.30 2.84
C VAL A 43 -0.33 11.98 4.27
N THR A 44 0.12 10.77 4.52
CA THR A 44 0.64 10.34 5.84
C THR A 44 1.53 9.12 5.68
N THR A 45 2.38 8.88 6.66
CA THR A 45 3.28 7.73 6.70
C THR A 45 3.37 7.17 8.12
N ARG A 46 3.56 5.85 8.23
CA ARG A 46 3.83 5.18 9.50
C ARG A 46 5.03 4.27 9.36
N ALA A 47 5.95 4.38 10.30
CA ALA A 47 7.13 3.53 10.39
C ALA A 47 7.02 2.60 11.59
N ALA A 48 7.70 1.47 11.55
CA ALA A 48 7.63 0.46 12.61
C ALA A 48 8.05 1.00 13.98
N SER A 49 8.94 1.99 14.02
CA SER A 49 9.42 2.59 15.27
C SER A 49 8.39 3.47 15.98
N GLU A 50 7.31 3.85 15.29
CA GLU A 50 6.29 4.79 15.80
C GLU A 50 5.01 4.10 16.26
N THR A 51 4.85 2.84 15.92
CA THR A 51 3.62 2.09 16.11
C THR A 51 3.97 0.63 16.38
N LYS A 52 3.07 -0.30 16.10
CA LYS A 52 3.38 -1.73 16.23
C LYS A 52 3.76 -2.32 14.90
N SER A 53 4.83 -3.14 14.92
CA SER A 53 5.36 -3.77 13.72
C SER A 53 4.36 -4.73 13.07
N LYS A 54 4.47 -4.87 11.74
CA LYS A 54 3.71 -5.85 10.98
C LYS A 54 3.92 -7.26 11.57
N PRO A 55 2.90 -8.11 11.61
CA PRO A 55 1.59 -7.96 10.95
C PRO A 55 0.50 -7.31 11.83
N HIS A 56 0.86 -6.65 12.93
CA HIS A 56 -0.12 -5.97 13.76
C HIS A 56 -0.79 -4.84 12.97
N PRO A 57 -2.13 -4.71 12.97
CA PRO A 57 -2.81 -3.78 12.09
C PRO A 57 -2.79 -2.32 12.51
N LEU A 58 -2.13 -1.96 13.63
CA LEU A 58 -2.17 -0.60 14.16
C LEU A 58 -1.72 0.46 13.16
N MET A 59 -0.66 0.19 12.38
CA MET A 59 -0.22 1.13 11.34
C MET A 59 -1.36 1.52 10.40
N LEU A 60 -2.10 0.53 9.91
CA LEU A 60 -3.19 0.75 8.97
C LEU A 60 -4.36 1.43 9.65
N GLU A 61 -4.68 1.04 10.87
CA GLU A 61 -5.76 1.66 11.63
C GLU A 61 -5.51 3.15 11.88
N GLU A 62 -4.26 3.50 12.21
CA GLU A 62 -3.88 4.90 12.39
C GLU A 62 -3.99 5.69 11.09
N ILE A 63 -3.55 5.12 9.98
CA ILE A 63 -3.63 5.76 8.66
C ILE A 63 -5.10 5.99 8.27
N LEU A 64 -5.95 5.00 8.48
CA LEU A 64 -7.38 5.12 8.17
C LEU A 64 -8.04 6.20 9.02
N THR A 65 -7.72 6.28 10.30
CA THR A 65 -8.25 7.31 11.19
C THR A 65 -7.83 8.70 10.73
N GLU A 66 -6.57 8.88 10.39
CA GLU A 66 -6.02 10.18 9.97
C GLU A 66 -6.61 10.63 8.65
N THR A 67 -6.81 9.71 7.70
CA THR A 67 -7.34 10.03 6.37
C THR A 67 -8.86 10.09 6.31
N GLY A 68 -9.55 9.58 7.33
CA GLY A 68 -11.01 9.52 7.35
C GLY A 68 -11.58 8.49 6.38
N VAL A 69 -10.79 7.50 5.98
CA VAL A 69 -11.19 6.45 5.02
C VAL A 69 -11.48 5.16 5.77
N SER A 70 -12.57 4.48 5.43
CA SER A 70 -12.88 3.17 5.99
C SER A 70 -12.00 2.07 5.36
N ALA A 71 -11.78 0.97 6.09
CA ALA A 71 -10.93 -0.12 5.60
C ALA A 71 -11.40 -0.68 4.26
N GLU A 72 -12.70 -0.81 4.06
CA GLU A 72 -13.28 -1.35 2.82
C GLU A 72 -13.05 -0.46 1.60
N ARG A 73 -12.72 0.83 1.83
CA ARG A 73 -12.45 1.80 0.77
C ARG A 73 -10.97 2.06 0.55
N ALA A 74 -10.11 1.28 1.18
CA ALA A 74 -8.67 1.38 1.06
C ALA A 74 -8.12 0.10 0.44
N ILE A 75 -6.92 0.16 -0.11
CA ILE A 75 -6.22 -1.02 -0.61
C ILE A 75 -4.80 -1.00 -0.08
N MET A 76 -4.39 -2.12 0.53
CA MET A 76 -3.00 -2.35 0.89
C MET A 76 -2.27 -3.00 -0.27
N VAL A 77 -1.14 -2.42 -0.67
CA VAL A 77 -0.25 -3.01 -1.67
C VAL A 77 1.01 -3.46 -0.95
N GLY A 78 1.35 -4.73 -1.06
CA GLY A 78 2.49 -5.26 -0.35
C GLY A 78 3.18 -6.41 -1.05
N ASP A 79 4.48 -6.54 -0.78
CA ASP A 79 5.34 -7.59 -1.34
C ASP A 79 5.66 -8.70 -0.32
N THR A 80 5.12 -8.61 0.88
CA THR A 80 5.32 -9.63 1.91
C THR A 80 3.99 -10.15 2.44
N SER A 81 4.05 -11.37 3.00
CA SER A 81 2.90 -11.96 3.69
C SER A 81 2.46 -11.12 4.89
N TYR A 82 3.41 -10.41 5.53
CA TYR A 82 3.12 -9.56 6.68
C TYR A 82 2.23 -8.38 6.29
N ASP A 83 2.49 -7.76 5.13
CA ASP A 83 1.66 -6.68 4.61
C ASP A 83 0.23 -7.14 4.39
N LEU A 84 0.06 -8.29 3.73
CA LEU A 84 -1.27 -8.80 3.40
C LEU A 84 -2.01 -9.29 4.63
N GLU A 85 -1.31 -9.90 5.58
CA GLU A 85 -1.89 -10.33 6.84
C GLU A 85 -2.37 -9.13 7.66
N MET A 86 -1.58 -8.06 7.72
CA MET A 86 -1.94 -6.83 8.40
C MET A 86 -3.27 -6.28 7.87
N ALA A 87 -3.41 -6.22 6.55
CA ALA A 87 -4.63 -5.75 5.90
C ALA A 87 -5.81 -6.71 6.13
N ARG A 88 -5.56 -8.02 6.04
CA ARG A 88 -6.60 -9.03 6.26
C ARG A 88 -7.17 -8.95 7.67
N ASN A 89 -6.33 -8.64 8.67
CA ASN A 89 -6.75 -8.56 10.07
C ASN A 89 -7.79 -7.47 10.33
N ILE A 90 -7.93 -6.49 9.44
CA ILE A 90 -8.94 -5.45 9.52
C ILE A 90 -9.89 -5.44 8.31
N ALA A 91 -9.94 -6.54 7.58
CA ALA A 91 -10.78 -6.72 6.39
C ALA A 91 -10.55 -5.64 5.32
N MET A 92 -9.33 -5.15 5.18
CA MET A 92 -8.94 -4.20 4.15
C MET A 92 -8.63 -4.97 2.85
N PRO A 93 -9.18 -4.57 1.70
CA PRO A 93 -8.76 -5.09 0.41
C PRO A 93 -7.24 -4.97 0.22
N ARG A 94 -6.64 -5.94 -0.48
CA ARG A 94 -5.19 -6.02 -0.62
C ARG A 94 -4.79 -6.59 -1.96
N ILE A 95 -3.65 -6.12 -2.46
CA ILE A 95 -3.03 -6.61 -3.69
C ILE A 95 -1.59 -6.97 -3.36
N GLY A 96 -1.18 -8.17 -3.77
CA GLY A 96 0.20 -8.59 -3.62
C GLY A 96 1.01 -8.24 -4.86
N VAL A 97 2.29 -7.91 -4.66
CA VAL A 97 3.23 -7.72 -5.78
C VAL A 97 4.32 -8.78 -5.68
N SER A 98 4.51 -9.53 -6.76
CA SER A 98 5.42 -10.67 -6.79
C SER A 98 6.85 -10.31 -7.18
N TYR A 99 7.09 -9.07 -7.59
CA TYR A 99 8.43 -8.61 -7.95
C TYR A 99 9.23 -8.09 -6.73
N GLY A 100 8.70 -8.25 -5.53
CA GLY A 100 9.35 -7.87 -4.28
C GLY A 100 9.94 -9.07 -3.54
N VAL A 101 9.77 -9.09 -2.21
CA VAL A 101 10.43 -10.05 -1.32
C VAL A 101 9.82 -11.45 -1.39
N HIS A 102 8.50 -11.56 -1.35
CA HIS A 102 7.82 -12.87 -1.31
C HIS A 102 7.26 -13.26 -2.67
N THR A 103 7.12 -14.58 -2.88
CA THR A 103 6.59 -15.13 -4.13
C THR A 103 5.07 -14.99 -4.21
N ALA A 104 4.53 -15.07 -5.44
CA ALA A 104 3.09 -15.07 -5.65
C ALA A 104 2.39 -16.21 -4.88
N GLU A 105 3.00 -17.38 -4.83
CA GLU A 105 2.44 -18.53 -4.11
C GLU A 105 2.25 -18.23 -2.62
N THR A 106 3.26 -17.63 -1.98
CA THR A 106 3.19 -17.23 -0.58
C THR A 106 2.09 -16.19 -0.36
N LEU A 107 2.02 -15.19 -1.24
CA LEU A 107 1.07 -14.08 -1.12
C LEU A 107 -0.39 -14.52 -1.31
N ARG A 108 -0.63 -15.51 -2.16
CA ARG A 108 -2.00 -16.01 -2.42
C ARG A 108 -2.68 -16.56 -1.17
N GLN A 109 -1.92 -17.01 -0.19
CA GLN A 109 -2.46 -17.56 1.05
C GLN A 109 -3.24 -16.53 1.88
N TYR A 110 -3.07 -15.24 1.59
CA TYR A 110 -3.69 -14.14 2.32
C TYR A 110 -4.86 -13.50 1.56
N GLN A 111 -5.42 -14.21 0.59
CA GLN A 111 -6.61 -13.84 -0.20
C GLN A 111 -6.53 -12.42 -0.77
N PRO A 112 -5.50 -12.09 -1.56
CA PRO A 112 -5.46 -10.79 -2.21
C PRO A 112 -6.49 -10.69 -3.33
N LEU A 113 -6.90 -9.46 -3.66
CA LEU A 113 -7.76 -9.19 -4.84
C LEU A 113 -7.07 -9.62 -6.12
N ALA A 114 -5.76 -9.42 -6.18
CA ALA A 114 -4.94 -9.75 -7.33
C ALA A 114 -3.48 -9.83 -6.91
N ILE A 115 -2.65 -10.44 -7.77
CA ILE A 115 -1.21 -10.41 -7.63
C ILE A 115 -0.64 -9.79 -8.89
N ALA A 116 0.07 -8.66 -8.73
CA ALA A 116 0.71 -7.97 -9.83
C ALA A 116 2.15 -8.42 -9.95
N ASP A 117 2.56 -8.83 -11.14
CA ASP A 117 3.92 -9.30 -11.41
C ASP A 117 4.84 -8.17 -11.86
N ASP A 118 4.30 -7.00 -12.18
CA ASP A 118 5.07 -5.82 -12.56
C ASP A 118 4.28 -4.54 -12.23
N VAL A 119 4.94 -3.39 -12.38
CA VAL A 119 4.33 -2.10 -12.07
C VAL A 119 3.16 -1.76 -13.00
N PRO A 120 3.23 -1.97 -14.32
CA PRO A 120 2.07 -1.73 -15.19
C PRO A 120 0.83 -2.54 -14.82
N SER A 121 1.02 -3.81 -14.46
CA SER A 121 -0.07 -4.67 -14.01
C SER A 121 -0.68 -4.14 -12.70
N LEU A 122 0.15 -3.71 -11.75
CA LEU A 122 -0.32 -3.13 -10.51
C LEU A 122 -1.16 -1.88 -10.75
N GLN A 123 -0.69 -0.98 -11.60
CA GLN A 123 -1.40 0.23 -11.96
C GLN A 123 -2.78 -0.07 -12.55
N GLN A 124 -2.84 -1.05 -13.44
CA GLN A 124 -4.07 -1.48 -14.08
C GLN A 124 -5.10 -1.99 -13.06
N HIS A 125 -4.67 -2.83 -12.12
CA HIS A 125 -5.54 -3.32 -11.06
C HIS A 125 -6.06 -2.20 -10.17
N LEU A 126 -5.19 -1.26 -9.78
CA LEU A 126 -5.58 -0.14 -8.93
C LEU A 126 -6.57 0.78 -9.61
N LEU A 127 -6.36 1.12 -10.88
CA LEU A 127 -7.28 1.98 -11.63
C LEU A 127 -8.64 1.31 -11.83
N GLN A 128 -8.66 0.02 -12.10
CA GLN A 128 -9.89 -0.75 -12.22
C GLN A 128 -10.71 -0.69 -10.92
N TYR A 129 -10.06 -0.78 -9.78
CA TYR A 129 -10.71 -0.73 -8.48
C TYR A 129 -11.28 0.66 -8.19
N VAL A 130 -10.59 1.72 -8.59
CA VAL A 130 -11.07 3.11 -8.46
C VAL A 130 -12.32 3.31 -9.30
N ASP A 131 -12.33 2.82 -10.53
CA ASP A 131 -13.48 2.95 -11.43
C ASP A 131 -14.73 2.28 -10.86
N LEU A 132 -14.56 1.10 -10.26
CA LEU A 132 -15.67 0.40 -9.59
C LEU A 132 -16.25 1.20 -8.43
N LYS A 133 -15.43 1.96 -7.71
CA LYS A 133 -15.89 2.81 -6.60
C LYS A 133 -16.58 4.07 -7.06
N GLN A 134 -16.26 4.58 -8.24
CA GLN A 134 -16.92 5.76 -8.80
C GLN A 134 -18.30 5.45 -9.34
N VAL A 135 -18.58 4.20 -9.67
CA VAL A 135 -19.88 3.77 -10.22
C VAL A 135 -20.90 3.51 -9.11
N ILE A 136 -20.45 3.31 -7.89
CA ILE A 136 -21.29 3.07 -6.74
C ILE A 136 -21.49 4.36 -5.94
#